data_da4760df93fc4c00a32a2bb5b4c5343a
#
_entry.id   da4760df93fc4c00a32a2bb5b4c5343a
#
_cell.length_a   1.000
_cell.length_b   1.000
_cell.length_c   1.000
_cell.angle_alpha   90.00
_cell.angle_beta   90.00
_cell.angle_gamma   90.00
#
_symmetry.space_group_name_H-M   'P 1'
#
loop_
_entity.id
_entity.type
_entity.pdbx_description
1 polymer ?
#
loop_
_entity_poly.entity_id
_entity_poly.type
_entity_poly.pdbx_seq_one_letter_code
_entity_poly.pdbx_strand_id
1 'polypeptide(L)'
;MYLGRRMCRFGENDPKEVLALMQEYGISARLTFSNSLLKEKHLSDRKCNALCALLEENKDVQNGVIVHSDLLLEYLKKHYPHLYFVSSTTKVITDFKQLVEEIRREDFRYVVPDFRLNKAYDRWKTLSWQEKDKVEFLCNECCWFGCKDRKACYEAVSRKNLGENREHHCTAPESEQGYCFSKAMQNPGFIGIEAIQNVYFPMGFSNFKIEGRGLGSALILEFLLYYKIGRASCRERV
;
A
#
# COMPACT_ATOMS: atom_id res chain seq x y z
N MET A 1 -1.60 1.82 -12.03
CA MET A 1 -0.41 1.87 -12.87
C MET A 1 0.12 3.28 -12.81
N TYR A 2 1.31 3.42 -12.30
CA TYR A 2 2.03 4.67 -12.38
C TYR A 2 2.66 4.72 -13.77
N LEU A 3 1.92 5.17 -14.75
CA LEU A 3 2.38 5.30 -16.14
C LEU A 3 3.21 6.57 -16.38
N GLY A 4 3.72 7.19 -15.34
CA GLY A 4 4.57 8.37 -15.45
C GLY A 4 6.04 8.00 -15.56
N ARG A 5 6.74 8.61 -16.50
CA ARG A 5 8.18 8.44 -16.79
C ARG A 5 9.13 8.54 -15.58
N ARG A 6 8.65 8.90 -14.37
CA ARG A 6 9.48 9.20 -13.19
C ARG A 6 9.40 8.20 -12.03
N MET A 7 8.48 7.23 -11.99
CA MET A 7 8.28 6.45 -10.76
C MET A 7 8.39 4.93 -10.86
N CYS A 8 8.66 4.34 -12.02
CA CYS A 8 9.25 2.99 -12.02
C CYS A 8 10.76 3.13 -11.83
N ARG A 9 11.19 3.53 -10.66
CA ARG A 9 12.60 3.54 -10.28
C ARG A 9 12.83 2.40 -9.30
N PHE A 10 13.59 1.42 -9.72
CA PHE A 10 14.32 0.51 -8.85
C PHE A 10 15.64 1.17 -8.37
N GLY A 11 15.66 2.50 -8.30
CA GLY A 11 16.89 3.24 -8.12
C GLY A 11 17.81 3.10 -9.34
N GLU A 12 19.11 2.93 -9.09
CA GLU A 12 20.12 2.64 -10.11
C GLU A 12 20.28 1.11 -10.32
N ASN A 13 19.57 0.28 -9.54
CA ASN A 13 19.72 -1.18 -9.58
C ASN A 13 18.87 -1.80 -10.70
N ASP A 14 19.37 -2.89 -11.28
CA ASP A 14 18.61 -3.71 -12.22
C ASP A 14 17.43 -4.37 -11.47
N PRO A 15 16.18 -4.25 -11.98
CA PRO A 15 15.02 -4.93 -11.43
C PRO A 15 15.23 -6.44 -11.22
N LYS A 16 15.98 -7.10 -12.09
CA LYS A 16 16.27 -8.53 -11.99
C LYS A 16 17.15 -8.85 -10.78
N GLU A 17 18.18 -8.04 -10.53
CA GLU A 17 19.04 -8.21 -9.36
C GLU A 17 18.28 -8.01 -8.05
N VAL A 18 17.43 -6.98 -8.01
CA VAL A 18 16.57 -6.72 -6.82
C VAL A 18 15.62 -7.89 -6.58
N LEU A 19 14.99 -8.42 -7.62
CA LEU A 19 14.06 -9.54 -7.50
C LEU A 19 14.78 -10.82 -7.10
N ALA A 20 15.98 -11.08 -7.64
CA ALA A 20 16.80 -12.23 -7.25
C ALA A 20 17.16 -12.18 -5.75
N LEU A 21 17.55 -11.01 -5.26
CA LEU A 21 17.81 -10.80 -3.84
C LEU A 21 16.55 -11.01 -2.99
N MET A 22 15.41 -10.49 -3.40
CA MET A 22 14.15 -10.70 -2.69
C MET A 22 13.76 -12.18 -2.66
N GLN A 23 13.95 -12.90 -3.75
CA GLN A 23 13.69 -14.33 -3.85
C GLN A 23 14.61 -15.14 -2.92
N GLU A 24 15.90 -14.82 -2.87
CA GLU A 24 16.86 -15.45 -1.95
C GLU A 24 16.40 -15.41 -0.49
N TYR A 25 15.75 -14.30 -0.10
CA TYR A 25 15.21 -14.12 1.26
C TYR A 25 13.73 -14.49 1.40
N GLY A 26 13.10 -15.09 0.40
CA GLY A 26 11.67 -15.44 0.42
C GLY A 26 10.72 -14.23 0.53
N ILE A 27 11.16 -13.06 0.03
CA ILE A 27 10.41 -11.80 0.12
C ILE A 27 9.61 -11.59 -1.16
N SER A 28 8.28 -11.46 -1.01
CA SER A 28 7.38 -11.12 -2.11
C SER A 28 7.53 -9.67 -2.55
N ALA A 29 7.73 -9.45 -3.85
CA ALA A 29 7.74 -8.13 -4.46
C ALA A 29 6.32 -7.68 -4.83
N ARG A 30 6.05 -6.37 -4.72
CA ARG A 30 4.78 -5.76 -5.14
C ARG A 30 4.99 -4.53 -6.00
N LEU A 31 4.43 -4.53 -7.21
CA LEU A 31 4.31 -3.32 -8.01
C LEU A 31 3.15 -2.47 -7.51
N THR A 32 3.29 -1.16 -7.57
CA THR A 32 2.20 -0.24 -7.18
C THR A 32 1.63 0.44 -8.42
N PHE A 33 0.46 0.01 -8.84
CA PHE A 33 -0.26 0.51 -10.01
C PHE A 33 -1.60 1.13 -9.60
N SER A 34 -1.53 2.21 -8.84
CA SER A 34 -2.67 2.83 -8.16
C SER A 34 -3.27 4.03 -8.89
N ASN A 35 -3.00 4.20 -10.19
CA ASN A 35 -3.63 5.26 -10.99
C ASN A 35 -5.13 4.99 -11.13
N SER A 36 -5.96 5.98 -10.76
CA SER A 36 -7.42 5.88 -10.76
C SER A 36 -8.08 6.21 -12.11
N LEU A 37 -7.33 6.75 -13.08
CA LEU A 37 -7.85 7.32 -14.31
C LEU A 37 -7.38 6.55 -15.56
N LEU A 38 -7.09 5.26 -15.40
CA LEU A 38 -6.64 4.42 -16.52
C LEU A 38 -7.76 4.22 -17.55
N LYS A 39 -7.33 4.16 -18.81
CA LYS A 39 -8.14 3.79 -19.98
C LYS A 39 -7.47 2.63 -20.70
N GLU A 40 -8.17 1.92 -21.57
CA GLU A 40 -7.67 0.77 -22.32
C GLU A 40 -6.30 1.03 -23.00
N LYS A 41 -6.14 2.20 -23.63
CA LYS A 41 -4.87 2.59 -24.26
C LYS A 41 -3.66 2.58 -23.34
N HIS A 42 -3.86 2.65 -22.01
CA HIS A 42 -2.79 2.63 -21.04
C HIS A 42 -2.35 1.21 -20.63
N LEU A 43 -3.17 0.20 -20.97
CA LEU A 43 -2.87 -1.19 -20.64
C LEU A 43 -1.71 -1.77 -21.47
N SER A 44 -1.46 -1.18 -22.64
CA SER A 44 -0.37 -1.57 -23.55
C SER A 44 1.01 -0.97 -23.21
N ASP A 45 1.18 -0.34 -22.04
CA ASP A 45 2.47 0.23 -21.63
C ASP A 45 3.53 -0.87 -21.54
N ARG A 46 4.56 -0.78 -22.38
CA ARG A 46 5.60 -1.82 -22.51
C ARG A 46 6.39 -2.02 -21.24
N LYS A 47 6.77 -0.93 -20.53
CA LYS A 47 7.59 -1.02 -19.33
C LYS A 47 6.82 -1.67 -18.18
N CYS A 48 5.58 -1.28 -17.99
CA CYS A 48 4.74 -1.85 -16.95
C CYS A 48 4.44 -3.32 -17.21
N ASN A 49 4.18 -3.70 -18.46
CA ASN A 49 3.97 -5.11 -18.82
C ASN A 49 5.26 -5.93 -18.66
N ALA A 50 6.42 -5.39 -19.04
CA ALA A 50 7.70 -6.08 -18.81
C ALA A 50 7.98 -6.33 -17.32
N LEU A 51 7.64 -5.40 -16.44
CA LEU A 51 7.75 -5.58 -15.00
C LEU A 51 6.76 -6.63 -14.47
N CYS A 52 5.53 -6.65 -14.97
CA CYS A 52 4.57 -7.70 -14.61
C CYS A 52 5.05 -9.08 -15.05
N ALA A 53 5.55 -9.21 -16.28
CA ALA A 53 6.10 -10.47 -16.78
C ALA A 53 7.26 -10.95 -15.91
N LEU A 54 8.18 -10.07 -15.55
CA LEU A 54 9.31 -10.40 -14.68
C LEU A 54 8.88 -10.90 -13.29
N LEU A 55 7.81 -10.32 -12.71
CA LEU A 55 7.24 -10.77 -11.44
C LEU A 55 6.48 -12.09 -11.58
N GLU A 56 5.81 -12.31 -12.71
CA GLU A 56 5.06 -13.52 -13.04
C GLU A 56 5.94 -14.74 -13.21
N GLU A 57 7.16 -14.55 -13.75
CA GLU A 57 8.13 -15.63 -14.01
C GLU A 57 8.66 -16.27 -12.71
N ASN A 58 8.66 -15.53 -11.62
CA ASN A 58 9.11 -16.04 -10.31
C ASN A 58 8.05 -16.94 -9.69
N LYS A 59 8.30 -18.26 -9.69
CA LYS A 59 7.36 -19.26 -9.18
C LYS A 59 7.62 -19.66 -7.71
N ASP A 60 8.81 -19.39 -7.20
CA ASP A 60 9.20 -19.79 -5.84
C ASP A 60 8.58 -18.85 -4.79
N VAL A 61 8.43 -17.57 -5.14
CA VAL A 61 7.78 -16.57 -4.29
C VAL A 61 6.68 -15.87 -5.08
N GLN A 62 5.44 -16.04 -4.66
CA GLN A 62 4.31 -15.37 -5.30
C GLN A 62 4.41 -13.85 -5.11
N ASN A 63 4.51 -13.11 -6.21
CA ASN A 63 4.57 -11.66 -6.25
C ASN A 63 3.19 -11.05 -6.47
N GLY A 64 3.07 -9.73 -6.27
CA GLY A 64 1.76 -9.09 -6.36
C GLY A 64 1.76 -7.71 -6.99
N VAL A 65 0.54 -7.20 -7.21
CA VAL A 65 0.30 -5.85 -7.72
C VAL A 65 -0.75 -5.15 -6.88
N ILE A 66 -0.43 -3.93 -6.44
CA ILE A 66 -1.38 -3.05 -5.77
C ILE A 66 -2.13 -2.28 -6.85
N VAL A 67 -3.45 -2.43 -6.91
CA VAL A 67 -4.29 -1.86 -7.96
C VAL A 67 -5.39 -0.96 -7.41
N HIS A 68 -5.76 0.05 -8.18
CA HIS A 68 -6.93 0.90 -7.93
C HIS A 68 -8.05 0.60 -8.92
N SER A 69 -7.71 0.48 -10.20
CA SER A 69 -8.66 0.37 -11.31
C SER A 69 -9.09 -1.08 -11.55
N ASP A 70 -10.38 -1.34 -11.62
CA ASP A 70 -10.90 -2.65 -11.97
C ASP A 70 -10.59 -3.02 -13.43
N LEU A 71 -10.54 -2.04 -14.34
CA LEU A 71 -10.06 -2.24 -15.71
C LEU A 71 -8.65 -2.85 -15.75
N LEU A 72 -7.75 -2.32 -14.92
CA LEU A 72 -6.40 -2.87 -14.81
C LEU A 72 -6.39 -4.24 -14.15
N LEU A 73 -7.19 -4.43 -13.10
CA LEU A 73 -7.30 -5.70 -12.41
C LEU A 73 -7.70 -6.84 -13.36
N GLU A 74 -8.74 -6.65 -14.14
CA GLU A 74 -9.19 -7.65 -15.11
C GLU A 74 -8.13 -7.93 -16.19
N TYR A 75 -7.45 -6.88 -16.66
CA TYR A 75 -6.33 -7.05 -17.58
C TYR A 75 -5.21 -7.92 -16.99
N LEU A 76 -4.79 -7.60 -15.75
CA LEU A 76 -3.70 -8.30 -15.09
C LEU A 76 -4.06 -9.76 -14.75
N LYS A 77 -5.27 -10.03 -14.29
CA LYS A 77 -5.76 -11.40 -14.04
C LYS A 77 -5.67 -12.27 -15.28
N LYS A 78 -6.00 -11.70 -16.44
CA LYS A 78 -5.97 -12.41 -17.72
C LYS A 78 -4.55 -12.69 -18.22
N HIS A 79 -3.61 -11.76 -18.03
CA HIS A 79 -2.28 -11.83 -18.64
C HIS A 79 -1.19 -12.32 -17.68
N TYR A 80 -1.42 -12.19 -16.37
CA TYR A 80 -0.47 -12.53 -15.31
C TYR A 80 -1.18 -13.26 -14.15
N PRO A 81 -1.66 -14.50 -14.38
CA PRO A 81 -2.54 -15.21 -13.45
C PRO A 81 -1.87 -15.67 -12.15
N HIS A 82 -0.54 -15.73 -12.09
CA HIS A 82 0.17 -16.12 -10.87
C HIS A 82 0.38 -14.94 -9.91
N LEU A 83 0.20 -13.71 -10.37
CA LEU A 83 0.27 -12.54 -9.49
C LEU A 83 -0.95 -12.48 -8.57
N TYR A 84 -0.73 -12.15 -7.30
CA TYR A 84 -1.83 -11.78 -6.43
C TYR A 84 -2.09 -10.27 -6.46
N PHE A 85 -3.30 -9.87 -6.10
CA PHE A 85 -3.70 -8.46 -6.15
C PHE A 85 -4.03 -7.90 -4.77
N VAL A 86 -3.72 -6.62 -4.61
CA VAL A 86 -3.98 -5.85 -3.40
C VAL A 86 -4.83 -4.65 -3.75
N SER A 87 -5.97 -4.49 -3.07
CA SER A 87 -6.78 -3.28 -3.23
C SER A 87 -6.10 -2.09 -2.57
N SER A 88 -5.95 -1.02 -3.36
CA SER A 88 -5.18 0.16 -2.93
C SER A 88 -5.96 1.06 -1.99
N THR A 89 -5.30 1.58 -0.94
CA THR A 89 -5.84 2.65 -0.08
C THR A 89 -6.19 3.93 -0.87
N THR A 90 -5.66 4.11 -2.09
CA THR A 90 -6.02 5.25 -2.94
C THR A 90 -7.49 5.25 -3.39
N LYS A 91 -8.21 4.14 -3.22
CA LYS A 91 -9.68 4.10 -3.39
C LYS A 91 -10.41 4.95 -2.36
N VAL A 92 -9.77 5.26 -1.23
CA VAL A 92 -10.29 6.15 -0.18
C VAL A 92 -11.67 5.68 0.32
N ILE A 93 -11.79 4.39 0.60
CA ILE A 93 -13.02 3.79 1.12
C ILE A 93 -13.08 4.10 2.62
N THR A 94 -13.92 5.07 3.00
CA THR A 94 -14.13 5.50 4.39
C THR A 94 -15.42 4.96 5.00
N ASP A 95 -16.35 4.51 4.19
CA ASP A 95 -17.53 3.79 4.65
C ASP A 95 -17.17 2.32 4.95
N PHE A 96 -17.44 1.88 6.18
CA PHE A 96 -17.02 0.54 6.61
C PHE A 96 -17.79 -0.58 5.90
N LYS A 97 -19.06 -0.35 5.52
CA LYS A 97 -19.85 -1.34 4.79
C LYS A 97 -19.28 -1.57 3.40
N GLN A 98 -18.95 -0.48 2.68
CA GLN A 98 -18.27 -0.57 1.38
C GLN A 98 -16.90 -1.23 1.51
N LEU A 99 -16.16 -0.96 2.60
CA LEU A 99 -14.88 -1.62 2.86
C LEU A 99 -15.04 -3.13 3.04
N VAL A 100 -16.07 -3.56 3.76
CA VAL A 100 -16.37 -5.01 3.93
C VAL A 100 -16.72 -5.66 2.59
N GLU A 101 -17.48 -4.97 1.74
CA GLU A 101 -17.76 -5.44 0.38
C GLU A 101 -16.47 -5.61 -0.43
N GLU A 102 -15.52 -4.67 -0.32
CA GLU A 102 -14.22 -4.75 -0.98
C GLU A 102 -13.35 -5.89 -0.42
N ILE A 103 -13.36 -6.12 0.91
CA ILE A 103 -12.64 -7.22 1.56
C ILE A 103 -13.18 -8.58 1.10
N ARG A 104 -14.48 -8.71 0.86
CA ARG A 104 -15.14 -9.93 0.42
C ARG A 104 -14.87 -10.30 -1.03
N ARG A 105 -14.39 -9.37 -1.85
CA ARG A 105 -14.01 -9.67 -3.23
C ARG A 105 -12.93 -10.75 -3.26
N GLU A 106 -13.14 -11.79 -4.04
CA GLU A 106 -12.18 -12.89 -4.21
C GLU A 106 -10.93 -12.47 -4.98
N ASP A 107 -11.03 -11.38 -5.76
CA ASP A 107 -9.93 -10.85 -6.53
C ASP A 107 -8.71 -10.44 -5.69
N PHE A 108 -8.93 -10.05 -4.44
CA PHE A 108 -7.89 -9.47 -3.60
C PHE A 108 -7.40 -10.43 -2.53
N ARG A 109 -6.09 -10.64 -2.49
CA ARG A 109 -5.42 -11.27 -1.35
C ARG A 109 -5.38 -10.35 -0.15
N TYR A 110 -5.16 -9.05 -0.38
CA TYR A 110 -5.15 -8.05 0.67
C TYR A 110 -5.93 -6.80 0.24
N VAL A 111 -6.53 -6.15 1.22
CA VAL A 111 -7.22 -4.86 1.06
C VAL A 111 -6.59 -3.88 2.05
N VAL A 112 -6.12 -2.73 1.54
CA VAL A 112 -5.54 -1.67 2.37
C VAL A 112 -6.62 -0.63 2.67
N PRO A 113 -7.18 -0.59 3.89
CA PRO A 113 -8.21 0.37 4.26
C PRO A 113 -7.67 1.81 4.25
N ASP A 114 -8.58 2.77 4.24
CA ASP A 114 -8.21 4.14 4.55
C ASP A 114 -7.75 4.24 6.01
N PHE A 115 -6.63 4.89 6.26
CA PHE A 115 -6.00 4.98 7.58
C PHE A 115 -6.90 5.60 8.67
N ARG A 116 -7.91 6.37 8.28
CA ARG A 116 -8.91 6.94 9.21
C ARG A 116 -9.78 5.87 9.87
N LEU A 117 -9.84 4.68 9.28
CA LEU A 117 -10.53 3.52 9.87
C LEU A 117 -9.63 2.68 10.78
N ASN A 118 -8.33 2.95 10.82
CA ASN A 118 -7.39 2.11 11.57
C ASN A 118 -7.87 1.80 12.99
N LYS A 119 -8.36 2.78 13.73
CA LYS A 119 -8.80 2.62 15.13
C LYS A 119 -10.30 2.38 15.31
N ALA A 120 -11.02 1.99 14.27
CA ALA A 120 -12.44 1.63 14.37
C ALA A 120 -12.63 0.22 14.98
N TYR A 121 -12.05 -0.03 16.16
CA TYR A 121 -11.90 -1.36 16.77
C TYR A 121 -13.20 -2.15 16.87
N ASP A 122 -14.32 -1.53 17.27
CA ASP A 122 -15.59 -2.24 17.41
C ASP A 122 -16.13 -2.72 16.06
N ARG A 123 -15.87 -1.98 14.98
CA ARG A 123 -16.20 -2.41 13.62
C ARG A 123 -15.28 -3.54 13.17
N TRP A 124 -13.98 -3.46 13.46
CA TRP A 124 -13.00 -4.50 13.10
C TRP A 124 -13.29 -5.84 13.80
N LYS A 125 -13.85 -5.83 15.01
CA LYS A 125 -14.26 -7.05 15.74
C LYS A 125 -15.34 -7.83 15.02
N THR A 126 -16.18 -7.18 14.20
CA THR A 126 -17.30 -7.83 13.49
C THR A 126 -16.87 -8.68 12.30
N LEU A 127 -15.63 -8.55 11.84
CA LEU A 127 -15.13 -9.31 10.72
C LEU A 127 -14.86 -10.78 11.11
N SER A 128 -15.11 -11.69 10.18
CA SER A 128 -14.71 -13.09 10.28
C SER A 128 -13.18 -13.21 10.26
N TRP A 129 -12.66 -14.38 10.63
CA TRP A 129 -11.23 -14.68 10.55
C TRP A 129 -10.67 -14.51 9.13
N GLN A 130 -11.37 -15.03 8.13
CA GLN A 130 -10.97 -14.94 6.72
C GLN A 130 -10.93 -13.48 6.23
N GLU A 131 -11.89 -12.66 6.66
CA GLU A 131 -11.91 -11.23 6.33
C GLU A 131 -10.74 -10.48 6.99
N LYS A 132 -10.42 -10.80 8.24
CA LYS A 132 -9.30 -10.18 8.97
C LYS A 132 -7.94 -10.50 8.34
N ASP A 133 -7.76 -11.72 7.85
CA ASP A 133 -6.52 -12.13 7.16
C ASP A 133 -6.25 -11.34 5.87
N LYS A 134 -7.30 -10.79 5.26
CA LYS A 134 -7.18 -9.95 4.06
C LYS A 134 -6.90 -8.47 4.34
N VAL A 135 -7.06 -8.00 5.57
CA VAL A 135 -6.85 -6.58 5.91
C VAL A 135 -5.37 -6.29 6.10
N GLU A 136 -4.81 -5.34 5.35
CA GLU A 136 -3.44 -4.85 5.48
C GLU A 136 -3.46 -3.39 5.94
N PHE A 137 -3.20 -3.14 7.21
CA PHE A 137 -3.25 -1.80 7.79
C PHE A 137 -2.06 -0.94 7.39
N LEU A 138 -2.32 0.29 6.93
CA LEU A 138 -1.29 1.30 6.71
C LEU A 138 -0.95 1.98 8.05
N CYS A 139 0.25 1.69 8.60
CA CYS A 139 0.58 2.04 9.98
C CYS A 139 1.00 3.49 10.19
N ASN A 140 1.69 4.08 9.20
CA ASN A 140 2.44 5.33 9.35
C ASN A 140 2.03 6.43 8.37
N GLU A 141 0.75 6.47 7.96
CA GLU A 141 0.23 7.55 7.11
C GLU A 141 0.37 8.90 7.81
N CYS A 142 0.88 9.90 7.12
CA CYS A 142 0.98 11.25 7.66
C CYS A 142 0.05 12.27 6.97
N CYS A 143 -0.80 11.82 6.05
CA CYS A 143 -1.87 12.66 5.52
C CYS A 143 -2.77 13.15 6.67
N TRP A 144 -3.19 14.40 6.61
CA TRP A 144 -4.04 14.98 7.64
C TRP A 144 -5.31 14.15 7.88
N PHE A 145 -5.56 13.77 9.13
CA PHE A 145 -6.67 12.90 9.50
C PHE A 145 -8.04 13.48 9.14
N GLY A 146 -8.18 14.82 9.23
CA GLY A 146 -9.38 15.57 8.85
C GLY A 146 -9.55 15.84 7.36
N CYS A 147 -8.63 15.37 6.50
CA CYS A 147 -8.65 15.69 5.08
C CYS A 147 -9.89 15.15 4.36
N LYS A 148 -10.66 16.06 3.74
CA LYS A 148 -11.82 15.72 2.90
C LYS A 148 -11.45 15.54 1.43
N ASP A 149 -10.27 16.00 1.02
CA ASP A 149 -9.83 16.09 -0.39
C ASP A 149 -8.88 14.97 -0.79
N ARG A 150 -8.69 13.94 0.06
CA ARG A 150 -7.74 12.86 -0.19
C ARG A 150 -7.98 12.16 -1.54
N LYS A 151 -9.23 11.95 -1.92
CA LYS A 151 -9.58 11.35 -3.22
C LYS A 151 -9.17 12.26 -4.38
N ALA A 152 -9.48 13.56 -4.30
CA ALA A 152 -9.07 14.54 -5.29
C ALA A 152 -7.54 14.67 -5.39
N CYS A 153 -6.82 14.56 -4.27
CA CYS A 153 -5.37 14.52 -4.24
C CYS A 153 -4.83 13.33 -5.05
N TYR A 154 -5.34 12.12 -4.84
CA TYR A 154 -4.94 10.95 -5.62
C TYR A 154 -5.31 11.03 -7.11
N GLU A 155 -6.46 11.65 -7.44
CA GLU A 155 -6.82 11.92 -8.82
C GLU A 155 -5.85 12.91 -9.49
N ALA A 156 -5.45 13.97 -8.79
CA ALA A 156 -4.45 14.92 -9.29
C ALA A 156 -3.10 14.24 -9.57
N VAL A 157 -2.65 13.37 -8.64
CA VAL A 157 -1.45 12.54 -8.86
C VAL A 157 -1.63 11.62 -10.06
N SER A 158 -2.81 11.02 -10.23
CA SER A 158 -3.11 10.15 -11.37
C SER A 158 -3.05 10.91 -12.69
N ARG A 159 -3.61 12.12 -12.76
CA ARG A 159 -3.54 13.02 -13.93
C ARG A 159 -2.11 13.41 -14.26
N LYS A 160 -1.34 13.82 -13.25
CA LYS A 160 0.08 14.16 -13.43
C LYS A 160 0.89 12.99 -13.99
N ASN A 161 0.59 11.77 -13.57
CA ASN A 161 1.23 10.57 -14.09
C ASN A 161 0.85 10.26 -15.53
N LEU A 162 -0.32 10.69 -15.97
CA LEU A 162 -0.77 10.58 -17.36
C LEU A 162 -0.28 11.74 -18.25
N GLY A 163 0.53 12.65 -17.70
CA GLY A 163 1.11 13.79 -18.44
C GLY A 163 0.24 15.05 -18.44
N GLU A 164 -0.84 15.06 -17.67
CA GLU A 164 -1.65 16.27 -17.52
C GLU A 164 -1.00 17.23 -16.50
N ASN A 165 -0.91 18.50 -16.86
CA ASN A 165 -0.38 19.51 -15.95
C ASN A 165 -1.52 20.09 -15.09
N ARG A 166 -1.85 19.40 -14.00
CA ARG A 166 -2.79 19.88 -12.98
C ARG A 166 -2.09 19.99 -11.64
N GLU A 167 -2.14 21.17 -11.09
CA GLU A 167 -1.69 21.42 -9.73
C GLU A 167 -2.82 21.08 -8.74
N HIS A 168 -2.44 20.50 -7.62
CA HIS A 168 -3.30 20.27 -6.48
C HIS A 168 -2.58 20.79 -5.25
N HIS A 169 -3.19 21.76 -4.59
CA HIS A 169 -2.66 22.30 -3.34
C HIS A 169 -3.27 21.54 -2.16
N CYS A 170 -2.40 21.00 -1.32
CA CYS A 170 -2.82 20.35 -0.09
C CYS A 170 -3.34 21.40 0.89
N THR A 171 -4.56 21.21 1.39
CA THR A 171 -5.19 22.10 2.38
C THR A 171 -4.89 21.69 3.82
N ALA A 172 -4.07 20.68 4.03
CA ALA A 172 -3.69 20.23 5.37
C ALA A 172 -2.87 21.29 6.09
N PRO A 173 -3.10 21.50 7.40
CA PRO A 173 -2.21 22.29 8.22
C PRO A 173 -0.77 21.77 8.09
N GLU A 174 0.20 22.69 8.00
CA GLU A 174 1.62 22.34 7.93
C GLU A 174 2.02 21.42 6.75
N SER A 175 1.26 21.46 5.65
CA SER A 175 1.53 20.63 4.47
C SER A 175 2.93 20.85 3.88
N GLU A 176 3.52 22.04 4.10
CA GLU A 176 4.85 22.41 3.62
C GLU A 176 6.00 21.71 4.37
N GLN A 177 5.75 21.22 5.59
CA GLN A 177 6.79 20.56 6.40
C GLN A 177 7.19 19.17 5.88
N GLY A 178 6.45 18.64 4.90
CA GLY A 178 6.71 17.32 4.32
C GLY A 178 6.39 16.17 5.25
N TYR A 179 6.89 15.00 4.89
CA TYR A 179 6.71 13.74 5.61
C TYR A 179 7.90 13.48 6.54
N CYS A 180 7.64 13.21 7.80
CA CYS A 180 8.66 12.81 8.77
C CYS A 180 8.09 11.83 9.80
N PHE A 181 8.99 11.13 10.49
CA PHE A 181 8.64 10.10 11.47
C PHE A 181 7.76 10.63 12.61
N SER A 182 8.17 11.76 13.22
CA SER A 182 7.44 12.37 14.33
C SER A 182 6.01 12.80 13.95
N LYS A 183 5.84 13.31 12.74
CA LYS A 183 4.52 13.70 12.22
C LYS A 183 3.61 12.49 12.00
N ALA A 184 4.15 11.40 11.48
CA ALA A 184 3.40 10.16 11.33
C ALA A 184 2.96 9.60 12.69
N MET A 185 3.83 9.61 13.70
CA MET A 185 3.49 9.14 15.06
C MET A 185 2.39 9.96 15.76
N GLN A 186 2.27 11.25 15.43
CA GLN A 186 1.23 12.14 15.97
C GLN A 186 -0.12 11.97 15.28
N ASN A 187 -0.15 11.25 14.14
CA ASN A 187 -1.39 11.04 13.39
C ASN A 187 -2.37 10.18 14.22
N PRO A 188 -3.66 10.59 14.38
CA PRO A 188 -4.65 9.77 15.08
C PRO A 188 -4.80 8.35 14.52
N GLY A 189 -4.55 8.16 13.22
CA GLY A 189 -4.57 6.85 12.55
C GLY A 189 -3.28 6.03 12.69
N PHE A 190 -2.24 6.55 13.34
CA PHE A 190 -0.97 5.84 13.52
C PHE A 190 -1.16 4.54 14.33
N ILE A 191 -0.55 3.47 13.83
CA ILE A 191 -0.52 2.17 14.51
C ILE A 191 0.91 1.90 14.99
N GLY A 192 1.15 2.15 16.25
CA GLY A 192 2.44 1.85 16.89
C GLY A 192 2.56 0.39 17.26
N ILE A 193 3.77 -0.01 17.65
CA ILE A 193 4.10 -1.41 17.97
C ILE A 193 3.29 -1.97 19.14
N GLU A 194 3.04 -1.16 20.17
CA GLU A 194 2.22 -1.56 21.31
C GLU A 194 0.77 -1.85 20.91
N ALA A 195 0.22 -1.03 20.00
CA ALA A 195 -1.12 -1.28 19.46
C ALA A 195 -1.16 -2.58 18.62
N ILE A 196 -0.12 -2.84 17.83
CA ILE A 196 -0.01 -4.10 17.07
C ILE A 196 -0.05 -5.29 18.02
N GLN A 197 0.75 -5.28 19.06
CA GLN A 197 0.91 -6.39 19.99
C GLN A 197 -0.30 -6.59 20.92
N ASN A 198 -0.85 -5.51 21.44
CA ASN A 198 -1.85 -5.57 22.51
C ASN A 198 -3.29 -5.46 22.00
N VAL A 199 -3.49 -5.01 20.77
CA VAL A 199 -4.83 -4.81 20.18
C VAL A 199 -5.02 -5.62 18.90
N TYR A 200 -4.20 -5.38 17.87
CA TYR A 200 -4.46 -5.97 16.56
C TYR A 200 -4.18 -7.48 16.52
N PHE A 201 -3.07 -7.95 17.09
CA PHE A 201 -2.78 -9.39 17.18
C PHE A 201 -3.85 -10.15 17.98
N PRO A 202 -4.27 -9.71 19.17
CA PRO A 202 -5.37 -10.36 19.89
C PRO A 202 -6.71 -10.33 19.14
N MET A 203 -6.93 -9.32 18.28
CA MET A 203 -8.10 -9.26 17.41
C MET A 203 -8.01 -10.19 16.18
N GLY A 204 -6.86 -10.80 15.91
CA GLY A 204 -6.63 -11.70 14.79
C GLY A 204 -6.11 -11.05 13.51
N PHE A 205 -5.55 -9.84 13.57
CA PHE A 205 -4.91 -9.17 12.44
C PHE A 205 -3.41 -9.41 12.43
N SER A 206 -2.83 -9.62 11.23
CA SER A 206 -1.41 -9.95 11.06
C SER A 206 -0.69 -9.14 9.99
N ASN A 207 -1.41 -8.37 9.17
CA ASN A 207 -0.81 -7.69 8.02
C ASN A 207 -0.72 -6.18 8.26
N PHE A 208 0.52 -5.66 8.24
CA PHE A 208 0.84 -4.27 8.51
C PHE A 208 1.79 -3.72 7.46
N LYS A 209 1.51 -2.52 6.98
CA LYS A 209 2.20 -1.87 5.88
C LYS A 209 2.86 -0.58 6.33
N ILE A 210 4.09 -0.39 5.91
CA ILE A 210 4.84 0.86 6.07
C ILE A 210 4.83 1.59 4.72
N GLU A 211 4.48 2.88 4.71
CA GLU A 211 4.61 3.73 3.54
C GLU A 211 5.87 4.61 3.59
N GLY A 212 6.06 5.45 2.57
CA GLY A 212 7.19 6.39 2.49
C GLY A 212 8.35 5.90 1.62
N ARG A 213 8.19 4.79 0.91
CA ARG A 213 9.23 4.20 0.05
C ARG A 213 9.78 5.13 -1.03
N GLY A 214 9.01 6.14 -1.44
CA GLY A 214 9.45 7.18 -2.38
C GLY A 214 10.20 8.35 -1.75
N LEU A 215 10.32 8.40 -0.41
CA LEU A 215 10.87 9.52 0.35
C LEU A 215 12.33 9.30 0.79
N GLY A 216 12.91 8.18 0.40
CA GLY A 216 14.31 7.86 0.67
C GLY A 216 14.50 6.69 1.64
N SER A 217 15.64 6.03 1.52
CA SER A 217 15.99 4.83 2.31
C SER A 217 16.15 5.12 3.81
N ALA A 218 16.64 6.31 4.16
CA ALA A 218 16.85 6.68 5.56
C ALA A 218 15.53 6.69 6.36
N LEU A 219 14.47 7.29 5.80
CA LEU A 219 13.17 7.35 6.47
C LEU A 219 12.53 5.97 6.59
N ILE A 220 12.64 5.14 5.56
CA ILE A 220 12.15 3.76 5.60
C ILE A 220 12.90 2.95 6.66
N LEU A 221 14.22 3.12 6.74
CA LEU A 221 15.04 2.44 7.76
C LEU A 221 14.62 2.87 9.18
N GLU A 222 14.32 4.15 9.39
CA GLU A 222 13.83 4.67 10.67
C GLU A 222 12.54 3.97 11.12
N PHE A 223 11.54 3.84 10.23
CA PHE A 223 10.32 3.08 10.51
C PHE A 223 10.58 1.60 10.73
N LEU A 224 11.43 0.99 9.91
CA LEU A 224 11.78 -0.43 10.07
C LEU A 224 12.45 -0.70 11.43
N LEU A 225 13.36 0.16 11.84
CA LEU A 225 14.02 0.05 13.14
C LEU A 225 13.02 0.21 14.30
N TYR A 226 12.11 1.19 14.20
CA TYR A 226 11.05 1.37 15.18
C TYR A 226 10.22 0.11 15.38
N TYR A 227 9.70 -0.49 14.31
CA TYR A 227 8.88 -1.69 14.40
C TYR A 227 9.68 -2.95 14.75
N LYS A 228 10.95 -3.04 14.37
CA LYS A 228 11.82 -4.18 14.63
C LYS A 228 12.35 -4.19 16.07
N ILE A 229 12.84 -3.06 16.57
CA ILE A 229 13.41 -2.92 17.92
C ILE A 229 12.34 -3.19 18.98
N GLY A 230 11.13 -2.68 18.80
CA GLY A 230 10.02 -2.97 19.70
C GLY A 230 9.70 -4.47 19.82
N ARG A 231 9.92 -5.27 18.78
CA ARG A 231 9.83 -6.73 18.85
C ARG A 231 10.96 -7.36 19.67
N ALA A 232 12.18 -6.83 19.56
CA ALA A 232 13.33 -7.35 20.31
C ALA A 232 13.15 -7.14 21.82
N SER A 233 12.70 -5.95 22.22
CA SER A 233 12.47 -5.64 23.64
C SER A 233 11.35 -6.46 24.30
N CYS A 234 10.41 -7.01 23.52
CA CYS A 234 9.36 -7.88 24.03
C CYS A 234 9.80 -9.35 24.19
N ARG A 235 10.82 -9.81 23.44
CA ARG A 235 11.36 -11.17 23.60
C ARG A 235 12.26 -11.33 24.83
N GLU A 236 12.83 -10.24 25.31
CA GLU A 236 13.69 -10.24 26.49
C GLU A 236 12.92 -10.14 27.84
N ARG A 237 11.59 -9.99 27.79
CA ARG A 237 10.72 -9.88 28.97
C ARG A 237 9.90 -11.14 29.29
N VAL A 238 10.24 -12.28 28.71
CA VAL A 238 9.62 -13.59 29.03
C VAL A 238 10.59 -14.45 29.81
#